data_07165746e0edd248931b88036603c589
#
_entry.id   07165746e0edd248931b88036603c589
#
_cell.length_a   1.000
_cell.length_b   1.000
_cell.length_c   1.000
_cell.angle_alpha   90.00
_cell.angle_beta   90.00
_cell.angle_gamma   90.00
#
_symmetry.space_group_name_H-M   'P 1'
#
loop_
_entity.id
_entity.type
_entity.pdbx_description
1 polymer ?
#
loop_
_entity_poly.entity_id
_entity_poly.type
_entity_poly.pdbx_seq_one_letter_code
_entity_poly.pdbx_strand_id
1 'polypeptide(L)'
;MRKSKNVVPYGISAIARRFARKSRALPAEAWSQWWKTLAVGLGLSSLIVYGITRLAMGWEAQGLQAWDEKWLLIMRDYNPLSFSQGITWQSPGNLVGMLPVFFTLTALTAWFKEPLVAATTVATYIGQFALVWLSWGTWSRDRPDLIANGIAAPSLHSFPSGHVVVVMTMYGLIFYLWFRTSDSWLERGLVIVFATLWIGLVSLSRLALGAHWPSDVIAGLFMGLLWLITVTTALQRATHVCHKTHPKSRVNQPQ
;
A
#
# COMPACT_ATOMS: atom_id res chain seq x y z
N MET A 1 -24.30 49.64 3.97
CA MET A 1 -23.80 48.50 4.72
C MET A 1 -23.41 47.37 3.75
N ARG A 2 -22.11 47.18 3.48
CA ARG A 2 -21.60 46.11 2.62
C ARG A 2 -21.55 44.83 3.45
N LYS A 3 -22.36 43.82 3.11
CA LYS A 3 -22.24 42.48 3.70
C LYS A 3 -20.85 41.93 3.36
N SER A 4 -20.00 41.76 4.38
CA SER A 4 -18.74 41.06 4.31
C SER A 4 -19.01 39.65 3.72
N LYS A 5 -18.50 39.38 2.51
CA LYS A 5 -18.45 38.03 1.96
C LYS A 5 -17.51 37.24 2.87
N ASN A 6 -18.07 36.34 3.66
CA ASN A 6 -17.29 35.37 4.42
C ASN A 6 -16.40 34.58 3.44
N VAL A 7 -15.14 34.98 3.34
CA VAL A 7 -14.11 34.25 2.63
C VAL A 7 -13.95 32.92 3.39
N VAL A 8 -14.44 31.83 2.81
CA VAL A 8 -14.23 30.49 3.36
C VAL A 8 -12.73 30.24 3.35
N PRO A 9 -12.09 30.04 4.49
CA PRO A 9 -10.66 29.81 4.52
C PRO A 9 -10.37 28.50 3.76
N TYR A 10 -9.77 28.63 2.58
CA TYR A 10 -9.23 27.53 1.83
C TYR A 10 -7.92 27.09 2.51
N GLY A 11 -7.93 25.97 3.17
CA GLY A 11 -6.75 25.45 3.86
C GLY A 11 -7.00 24.12 4.57
N ILE A 12 -5.97 23.56 5.18
CA ILE A 12 -6.00 22.28 5.94
C ILE A 12 -7.19 22.25 6.93
N SER A 13 -7.51 23.38 7.57
CA SER A 13 -8.66 23.47 8.48
C SER A 13 -10.02 23.27 7.78
N ALA A 14 -10.16 23.63 6.50
CA ALA A 14 -11.37 23.40 5.73
C ALA A 14 -11.52 21.91 5.36
N ILE A 15 -10.43 21.25 4.98
CA ILE A 15 -10.41 19.80 4.72
C ILE A 15 -10.79 19.05 6.00
N ALA A 16 -10.15 19.38 7.13
CA ALA A 16 -10.43 18.75 8.42
C ALA A 16 -11.91 18.94 8.85
N ARG A 17 -12.48 20.14 8.70
CA ARG A 17 -13.90 20.39 9.00
C ARG A 17 -14.84 19.60 8.09
N ARG A 18 -14.52 19.48 6.79
CA ARG A 18 -15.31 18.69 5.85
C ARG A 18 -15.25 17.20 6.18
N PHE A 19 -14.07 16.69 6.47
CA PHE A 19 -13.86 15.33 6.92
C PHE A 19 -14.67 15.05 8.20
N ALA A 20 -14.51 15.86 9.25
CA ALA A 20 -15.20 15.68 10.53
C ALA A 20 -16.73 15.70 10.36
N ARG A 21 -17.28 16.64 9.57
CA ARG A 21 -18.72 16.72 9.32
C ARG A 21 -19.25 15.49 8.60
N LYS A 22 -18.55 15.01 7.57
CA LYS A 22 -18.96 13.82 6.81
C LYS A 22 -18.74 12.52 7.59
N SER A 23 -17.66 12.45 8.35
CA SER A 23 -17.39 11.33 9.25
C SER A 23 -18.50 11.15 10.29
N ARG A 24 -18.98 12.26 10.89
CA ARG A 24 -20.10 12.26 11.85
C ARG A 24 -21.46 11.91 11.22
N ALA A 25 -21.61 12.12 9.91
CA ALA A 25 -22.81 11.80 9.17
C ALA A 25 -22.90 10.30 8.78
N LEU A 26 -21.80 9.54 8.91
CA LEU A 26 -21.81 8.10 8.68
C LEU A 26 -22.42 7.36 9.86
N PRO A 27 -23.10 6.21 9.62
CA PRO A 27 -23.57 5.34 10.69
C PRO A 27 -22.41 4.92 11.61
N ALA A 28 -22.62 4.97 12.93
CA ALA A 28 -21.64 4.50 13.90
C ALA A 28 -21.23 3.04 13.67
N GLU A 29 -22.17 2.23 13.18
CA GLU A 29 -21.94 0.83 12.82
C GLU A 29 -20.92 0.70 11.66
N ALA A 30 -20.93 1.60 10.68
CA ALA A 30 -19.94 1.58 9.58
C ALA A 30 -18.52 1.78 10.11
N TRP A 31 -18.30 2.75 11.01
CA TRP A 31 -17.02 2.94 11.68
C TRP A 31 -16.66 1.75 12.57
N SER A 32 -17.62 1.18 13.30
CA SER A 32 -17.38 0.00 14.14
C SER A 32 -16.93 -1.19 13.29
N GLN A 33 -17.60 -1.47 12.18
CA GLN A 33 -17.20 -2.55 11.26
C GLN A 33 -15.81 -2.30 10.64
N TRP A 34 -15.52 -1.04 10.26
CA TRP A 34 -14.23 -0.67 9.73
C TRP A 34 -13.11 -0.94 10.74
N TRP A 35 -13.25 -0.43 11.98
CA TRP A 35 -12.28 -0.62 13.04
C TRP A 35 -12.10 -2.08 13.46
N LYS A 36 -13.19 -2.83 13.62
CA LYS A 36 -13.14 -4.26 13.95
C LYS A 36 -12.39 -5.05 12.89
N THR A 37 -12.69 -4.80 11.62
CA THR A 37 -12.01 -5.49 10.51
C THR A 37 -10.53 -5.14 10.45
N LEU A 38 -10.15 -3.88 10.65
CA LEU A 38 -8.75 -3.48 10.70
C LEU A 38 -8.01 -4.09 11.89
N ALA A 39 -8.60 -4.06 13.08
CA ALA A 39 -7.97 -4.60 14.29
C ALA A 39 -7.72 -6.11 14.17
N VAL A 40 -8.75 -6.86 13.75
CA VAL A 40 -8.63 -8.31 13.53
C VAL A 40 -7.62 -8.59 12.40
N GLY A 41 -7.74 -7.87 11.28
CA GLY A 41 -6.84 -8.06 10.14
C GLY A 41 -5.40 -7.68 10.45
N LEU A 42 -5.15 -6.61 11.23
CA LEU A 42 -3.80 -6.25 11.68
C LEU A 42 -3.22 -7.34 12.59
N GLY A 43 -4.01 -7.84 13.54
CA GLY A 43 -3.58 -8.93 14.40
C GLY A 43 -3.20 -10.20 13.62
N LEU A 44 -4.07 -10.63 12.69
CA LEU A 44 -3.80 -11.77 11.83
C LEU A 44 -2.60 -11.53 10.91
N SER A 45 -2.51 -10.36 10.27
CA SER A 45 -1.37 -9.99 9.43
C SER A 45 -0.07 -9.98 10.24
N SER A 46 -0.08 -9.46 11.47
CA SER A 46 1.10 -9.46 12.34
C SER A 46 1.56 -10.88 12.70
N LEU A 47 0.64 -11.77 13.03
CA LEU A 47 0.95 -13.18 13.30
C LEU A 47 1.55 -13.89 12.07
N ILE A 48 0.96 -13.68 10.90
CA ILE A 48 1.43 -14.28 9.64
C ILE A 48 2.80 -13.71 9.28
N VAL A 49 2.98 -12.38 9.35
CA VAL A 49 4.27 -11.71 9.05
C VAL A 49 5.36 -12.20 9.99
N TYR A 50 5.07 -12.27 11.29
CA TYR A 50 6.01 -12.82 12.27
C TYR A 50 6.36 -14.27 11.95
N GLY A 51 5.37 -15.13 11.68
CA GLY A 51 5.58 -16.54 11.33
C GLY A 51 6.44 -16.71 10.08
N ILE A 52 6.14 -15.97 9.00
CA ILE A 52 6.92 -16.03 7.75
C ILE A 52 8.35 -15.53 7.98
N THR A 53 8.53 -14.45 8.74
CA THR A 53 9.87 -13.93 9.07
C THR A 53 10.69 -14.96 9.84
N ARG A 54 10.09 -15.61 10.84
CA ARG A 54 10.74 -16.69 11.61
C ARG A 54 11.08 -17.91 10.77
N LEU A 55 10.19 -18.30 9.86
CA LEU A 55 10.44 -19.42 8.94
C LEU A 55 11.57 -19.09 7.97
N ALA A 56 11.55 -17.92 7.34
CA ALA A 56 12.60 -17.49 6.42
C ALA A 56 13.96 -17.40 7.12
N MET A 57 14.01 -16.84 8.31
CA MET A 57 15.19 -16.78 9.15
C MET A 57 15.73 -18.20 9.48
N GLY A 58 14.84 -19.15 9.81
CA GLY A 58 15.24 -20.54 10.06
C GLY A 58 15.76 -21.28 8.82
N TRP A 59 15.30 -20.88 7.63
CA TRP A 59 15.73 -21.47 6.36
C TRP A 59 16.98 -20.82 5.75
N GLU A 60 17.42 -19.68 6.27
CA GLU A 60 18.54 -18.95 5.69
C GLU A 60 19.77 -19.83 5.47
N ALA A 61 20.28 -20.48 6.53
CA ALA A 61 21.43 -21.37 6.44
C ALA A 61 21.10 -22.74 5.82
N GLN A 62 19.81 -23.08 5.64
CA GLN A 62 19.35 -24.37 5.11
C GLN A 62 19.11 -24.34 3.59
N GLY A 63 19.52 -23.28 2.92
CA GLY A 63 19.45 -23.16 1.46
C GLY A 63 18.74 -21.93 0.92
N LEU A 64 18.04 -21.14 1.75
CA LEU A 64 17.40 -19.91 1.29
C LEU A 64 18.44 -18.89 0.81
N GLN A 65 19.56 -18.77 1.51
CA GLN A 65 20.66 -17.87 1.10
C GLN A 65 21.25 -18.31 -0.25
N ALA A 66 21.55 -19.59 -0.44
CA ALA A 66 22.08 -20.12 -1.70
C ALA A 66 21.06 -19.97 -2.86
N TRP A 67 19.75 -20.10 -2.57
CA TRP A 67 18.68 -19.86 -3.54
C TRP A 67 18.64 -18.38 -3.93
N ASP A 68 18.70 -17.48 -2.97
CA ASP A 68 18.70 -16.03 -3.20
C ASP A 68 19.92 -15.58 -4.01
N GLU A 69 21.11 -16.02 -3.67
CA GLU A 69 22.35 -15.73 -4.41
C GLU A 69 22.25 -16.18 -5.87
N LYS A 70 21.84 -17.44 -6.08
CA LYS A 70 21.66 -17.99 -7.42
C LYS A 70 20.70 -17.15 -8.26
N TRP A 71 19.51 -16.84 -7.73
CA TRP A 71 18.51 -16.11 -8.49
C TRP A 71 18.86 -14.64 -8.66
N LEU A 72 19.52 -14.02 -7.69
CA LEU A 72 19.99 -12.63 -7.82
C LEU A 72 21.05 -12.52 -8.94
N LEU A 73 21.99 -13.48 -9.04
CA LEU A 73 22.99 -13.51 -10.10
C LEU A 73 22.35 -13.74 -11.47
N ILE A 74 21.40 -14.66 -11.59
CA ILE A 74 20.62 -14.86 -12.82
C ILE A 74 19.90 -13.56 -13.19
N MET A 75 19.22 -12.93 -12.24
CA MET A 75 18.53 -11.66 -12.48
C MET A 75 19.50 -10.54 -12.91
N ARG A 76 20.71 -10.46 -12.36
CA ARG A 76 21.76 -9.54 -12.79
C ARG A 76 22.13 -9.73 -14.26
N ASP A 77 22.34 -10.98 -14.67
CA ASP A 77 22.81 -11.31 -16.00
C ASP A 77 21.75 -11.05 -17.10
N TYR A 78 20.47 -11.19 -16.75
CA TYR A 78 19.34 -10.94 -17.64
C TYR A 78 18.63 -9.61 -17.37
N ASN A 79 19.17 -8.74 -16.50
CA ASN A 79 18.55 -7.49 -16.12
C ASN A 79 18.42 -6.53 -17.30
N PRO A 80 17.19 -6.14 -17.68
CA PRO A 80 16.96 -5.19 -18.77
C PRO A 80 17.14 -3.73 -18.35
N LEU A 81 17.30 -3.44 -17.04
CA LEU A 81 17.35 -2.09 -16.50
C LEU A 81 18.80 -1.62 -16.33
N SER A 82 19.11 -0.47 -16.87
CA SER A 82 20.33 0.26 -16.49
C SER A 82 20.25 0.74 -15.05
N PHE A 83 21.37 1.09 -14.44
CA PHE A 83 21.41 1.64 -13.08
C PHE A 83 20.47 2.86 -12.91
N SER A 84 20.52 3.83 -13.84
CA SER A 84 19.66 5.02 -13.82
C SER A 84 18.17 4.69 -13.93
N GLN A 85 17.82 3.70 -14.75
CA GLN A 85 16.46 3.19 -14.84
C GLN A 85 16.04 2.51 -13.52
N GLY A 86 16.92 1.71 -12.92
CA GLY A 86 16.67 1.11 -11.60
C GLY A 86 16.37 2.17 -10.53
N ILE A 87 17.17 3.26 -10.49
CA ILE A 87 16.93 4.41 -9.60
C ILE A 87 15.59 5.07 -9.88
N THR A 88 15.25 5.28 -11.13
CA THR A 88 13.97 5.90 -11.53
C THR A 88 12.78 5.02 -11.08
N TRP A 89 12.83 3.74 -11.40
CA TRP A 89 11.72 2.81 -11.08
C TRP A 89 11.57 2.49 -9.59
N GLN A 90 12.64 2.59 -8.78
CA GLN A 90 12.48 2.45 -7.32
C GLN A 90 11.81 3.65 -6.66
N SER A 91 11.92 4.85 -7.27
CA SER A 91 11.48 6.11 -6.65
C SER A 91 10.04 6.14 -6.16
N PRO A 92 9.04 5.53 -6.85
CA PRO A 92 7.69 5.42 -6.33
C PRO A 92 7.57 4.68 -4.99
N GLY A 93 8.48 3.75 -4.69
CA GLY A 93 8.53 3.02 -3.43
C GLY A 93 9.30 3.73 -2.32
N ASN A 94 9.97 4.84 -2.61
CA ASN A 94 10.67 5.66 -1.63
C ASN A 94 9.70 6.44 -0.75
N LEU A 95 10.10 6.70 0.50
CA LEU A 95 9.35 7.57 1.41
C LEU A 95 9.09 8.94 0.79
N VAL A 96 10.11 9.56 0.18
CA VAL A 96 10.01 10.88 -0.46
C VAL A 96 9.03 10.85 -1.65
N GLY A 97 9.05 9.81 -2.48
CA GLY A 97 8.13 9.65 -3.61
C GLY A 97 6.70 9.33 -3.16
N MET A 98 6.54 8.55 -2.10
CA MET A 98 5.24 8.09 -1.62
C MET A 98 4.49 9.14 -0.78
N LEU A 99 5.19 9.99 -0.01
CA LEU A 99 4.53 11.00 0.84
C LEU A 99 3.61 11.95 0.05
N PRO A 100 4.03 12.53 -1.10
CA PRO A 100 3.12 13.34 -1.91
C PRO A 100 1.87 12.58 -2.36
N VAL A 101 2.02 11.32 -2.77
CA VAL A 101 0.90 10.46 -3.20
C VAL A 101 -0.05 10.20 -2.02
N PHE A 102 0.49 9.85 -0.86
CA PHE A 102 -0.27 9.63 0.37
C PHE A 102 -1.06 10.88 0.80
N PHE A 103 -0.39 12.04 0.88
CA PHE A 103 -1.04 13.28 1.30
C PHE A 103 -2.08 13.74 0.27
N THR A 104 -1.78 13.64 -1.03
CA THR A 104 -2.70 14.01 -2.09
C THR A 104 -3.95 13.13 -2.07
N LEU A 105 -3.80 11.81 -2.02
CA LEU A 105 -4.93 10.88 -1.98
C LEU A 105 -5.79 11.11 -0.72
N THR A 106 -5.15 11.25 0.45
CA THR A 106 -5.86 11.53 1.71
C THR A 106 -6.60 12.86 1.67
N ALA A 107 -5.95 13.93 1.18
CA ALA A 107 -6.56 15.25 1.11
C ALA A 107 -7.72 15.30 0.11
N LEU A 108 -7.54 14.74 -1.08
CA LEU A 108 -8.60 14.69 -2.10
C LEU A 108 -9.81 13.91 -1.62
N THR A 109 -9.62 12.71 -1.06
CA THR A 109 -10.74 11.89 -0.59
C THR A 109 -11.46 12.52 0.59
N ALA A 110 -10.73 13.16 1.51
CA ALA A 110 -11.34 13.95 2.59
C ALA A 110 -12.11 15.17 2.06
N TRP A 111 -11.57 15.85 1.03
CA TRP A 111 -12.22 17.00 0.39
C TRP A 111 -13.49 16.60 -0.36
N PHE A 112 -13.45 15.53 -1.15
CA PHE A 112 -14.60 15.02 -1.90
C PHE A 112 -15.61 14.27 -1.05
N LYS A 113 -15.46 14.30 0.27
CA LYS A 113 -16.42 13.77 1.24
C LYS A 113 -16.47 12.23 1.29
N GLU A 114 -15.32 11.59 1.08
CA GLU A 114 -15.13 10.15 1.17
C GLU A 114 -14.32 9.77 2.43
N PRO A 115 -14.87 9.98 3.64
CA PRO A 115 -14.10 9.85 4.89
C PRO A 115 -13.60 8.42 5.14
N LEU A 116 -14.32 7.39 4.71
CA LEU A 116 -13.85 6.00 4.84
C LEU A 116 -12.66 5.73 3.94
N VAL A 117 -12.63 6.30 2.72
CA VAL A 117 -11.48 6.14 1.81
C VAL A 117 -10.27 6.89 2.38
N ALA A 118 -10.46 8.13 2.86
CA ALA A 118 -9.38 8.89 3.50
C ALA A 118 -8.80 8.16 4.72
N ALA A 119 -9.66 7.64 5.61
CA ALA A 119 -9.24 6.87 6.77
C ALA A 119 -8.53 5.56 6.36
N THR A 120 -9.03 4.89 5.31
CA THR A 120 -8.39 3.67 4.77
C THR A 120 -7.02 3.98 4.20
N THR A 121 -6.82 5.10 3.49
CA THR A 121 -5.51 5.52 3.00
C THR A 121 -4.52 5.71 4.16
N VAL A 122 -4.95 6.36 5.24
CA VAL A 122 -4.12 6.54 6.44
C VAL A 122 -3.81 5.20 7.09
N ALA A 123 -4.80 4.33 7.26
CA ALA A 123 -4.61 3.00 7.82
C ALA A 123 -3.65 2.15 6.97
N THR A 124 -3.77 2.22 5.63
CA THR A 124 -2.87 1.54 4.70
C THR A 124 -1.43 1.96 4.94
N TYR A 125 -1.19 3.27 5.00
CA TYR A 125 0.15 3.82 5.15
C TYR A 125 0.78 3.49 6.51
N ILE A 126 0.04 3.64 7.60
CA ILE A 126 0.54 3.37 8.96
C ILE A 126 0.74 1.87 9.18
N GLY A 127 -0.24 1.04 8.83
CA GLY A 127 -0.20 -0.39 9.12
C GLY A 127 0.90 -1.13 8.34
N GLN A 128 1.21 -0.72 7.09
CA GLN A 128 2.33 -1.31 6.35
C GLN A 128 3.66 -1.11 7.08
N PHE A 129 3.89 0.09 7.65
CA PHE A 129 5.10 0.33 8.43
C PHE A 129 5.14 -0.52 9.69
N ALA A 130 4.02 -0.65 10.41
CA ALA A 130 3.95 -1.51 11.59
C ALA A 130 4.35 -2.96 11.25
N LEU A 131 3.88 -3.50 10.11
CA LEU A 131 4.22 -4.86 9.67
C LEU A 131 5.68 -4.98 9.23
N VAL A 132 6.21 -4.00 8.51
CA VAL A 132 7.64 -3.98 8.11
C VAL A 132 8.55 -3.88 9.34
N TRP A 133 8.24 -2.98 10.27
CA TRP A 133 9.00 -2.83 11.51
C TRP A 133 8.94 -4.08 12.40
N LEU A 134 7.81 -4.77 12.44
CA LEU A 134 7.69 -6.06 13.14
C LEU A 134 8.67 -7.09 12.56
N SER A 135 8.75 -7.18 11.23
CA SER A 135 9.68 -8.11 10.56
C SER A 135 11.14 -7.71 10.79
N TRP A 136 11.48 -6.43 10.64
CA TRP A 136 12.82 -5.91 10.89
C TRP A 136 13.28 -6.08 12.35
N GLY A 137 12.37 -5.91 13.31
CA GLY A 137 12.65 -6.19 14.72
C GLY A 137 12.79 -7.68 15.04
N THR A 138 12.30 -8.56 14.14
CA THR A 138 12.39 -10.01 14.30
C THR A 138 13.66 -10.58 13.68
N TRP A 139 14.09 -10.02 12.54
CA TRP A 139 15.24 -10.52 11.78
C TRP A 139 16.03 -9.37 11.14
N SER A 140 17.26 -9.20 11.59
CA SER A 140 18.24 -8.24 11.06
C SER A 140 19.03 -8.85 9.90
N ARG A 141 18.35 -9.16 8.80
CA ARG A 141 18.96 -9.76 7.62
C ARG A 141 19.85 -8.76 6.89
N ASP A 142 21.05 -9.17 6.51
CA ASP A 142 21.96 -8.37 5.70
C ASP A 142 21.48 -8.26 4.23
N ARG A 143 21.87 -7.15 3.59
CA ARG A 143 21.58 -6.93 2.17
C ARG A 143 22.59 -7.61 1.27
N PRO A 144 22.24 -7.85 -0.03
CA PRO A 144 23.21 -8.35 -1.00
C PRO A 144 24.39 -7.39 -1.17
N ASP A 145 25.58 -7.97 -1.34
CA ASP A 145 26.83 -7.30 -1.76
C ASP A 145 27.36 -7.83 -3.11
N LEU A 146 26.59 -8.70 -3.77
CA LEU A 146 26.98 -9.41 -4.99
C LEU A 146 26.89 -8.56 -6.28
N ILE A 147 26.24 -7.42 -6.23
CA ILE A 147 26.04 -6.55 -7.39
C ILE A 147 27.04 -5.40 -7.31
N ALA A 148 28.01 -5.38 -8.22
CA ALA A 148 28.98 -4.30 -8.32
C ALA A 148 28.26 -2.95 -8.57
N ASN A 149 28.60 -1.92 -7.78
CA ASN A 149 27.94 -0.62 -7.78
C ASN A 149 26.43 -0.66 -7.40
N GLY A 150 25.98 -1.72 -6.73
CA GLY A 150 24.64 -1.80 -6.18
C GLY A 150 24.39 -0.74 -5.10
N ILE A 151 23.11 -0.47 -4.80
CA ILE A 151 22.73 0.41 -3.69
C ILE A 151 22.64 -0.41 -2.42
N ALA A 152 23.72 -0.52 -1.67
CA ALA A 152 23.65 -0.97 -0.29
C ALA A 152 23.20 0.22 0.59
N ALA A 153 22.07 0.08 1.26
CA ALA A 153 21.74 0.96 2.40
C ALA A 153 22.20 0.24 3.69
N PRO A 154 23.38 0.58 4.21
CA PRO A 154 24.02 -0.24 5.26
C PRO A 154 23.30 -0.22 6.61
N SER A 155 22.32 0.65 6.78
CA SER A 155 21.64 0.84 8.07
C SER A 155 20.23 0.24 8.17
N LEU A 156 19.70 -0.37 7.10
CA LEU A 156 18.35 -0.91 7.09
C LEU A 156 18.36 -2.40 6.77
N HIS A 157 17.58 -3.16 7.57
CA HIS A 157 17.40 -4.59 7.36
C HIS A 157 16.86 -4.92 5.98
N SER A 158 17.22 -6.09 5.45
CA SER A 158 16.83 -6.49 4.08
C SER A 158 15.41 -7.04 4.01
N PHE A 159 15.01 -7.89 4.96
CA PHE A 159 13.76 -8.64 4.88
C PHE A 159 12.62 -8.05 5.74
N PRO A 160 11.45 -7.81 5.16
CA PRO A 160 11.10 -7.81 3.74
C PRO A 160 11.54 -6.53 3.04
N SER A 161 11.41 -6.47 1.71
CA SER A 161 11.62 -5.23 0.96
C SER A 161 10.54 -4.19 1.29
N GLY A 162 10.91 -3.14 2.04
CA GLY A 162 9.98 -2.07 2.41
C GLY A 162 9.42 -1.31 1.20
N HIS A 163 10.22 -1.09 0.13
CA HIS A 163 9.75 -0.48 -1.12
C HIS A 163 8.63 -1.30 -1.76
N VAL A 164 8.79 -2.62 -1.79
CA VAL A 164 7.81 -3.52 -2.40
C VAL A 164 6.52 -3.56 -1.58
N VAL A 165 6.62 -3.60 -0.25
CA VAL A 165 5.43 -3.50 0.64
C VAL A 165 4.68 -2.20 0.39
N VAL A 166 5.39 -1.05 0.34
CA VAL A 166 4.78 0.27 0.10
C VAL A 166 4.07 0.30 -1.25
N VAL A 167 4.73 -0.15 -2.32
CA VAL A 167 4.14 -0.12 -3.66
C VAL A 167 2.94 -1.05 -3.75
N MET A 168 3.03 -2.25 -3.20
CA MET A 168 1.93 -3.21 -3.19
C MET A 168 0.71 -2.68 -2.41
N THR A 169 0.91 -2.01 -1.29
CA THR A 169 -0.20 -1.51 -0.47
C THR A 169 -0.78 -0.21 -1.00
N MET A 170 0.05 0.82 -1.21
CA MET A 170 -0.44 2.16 -1.54
C MET A 170 -0.92 2.27 -2.99
N TYR A 171 -0.10 1.80 -3.95
CA TYR A 171 -0.56 1.79 -5.35
C TYR A 171 -1.60 0.70 -5.57
N GLY A 172 -1.50 -0.44 -4.89
CA GLY A 172 -2.56 -1.45 -4.87
C GLY A 172 -3.90 -0.87 -4.42
N LEU A 173 -3.92 0.01 -3.38
CA LEU A 173 -5.14 0.70 -2.97
C LEU A 173 -5.65 1.65 -4.07
N ILE A 174 -4.77 2.41 -4.73
CA ILE A 174 -5.16 3.30 -5.84
C ILE A 174 -5.78 2.49 -6.98
N PHE A 175 -5.12 1.43 -7.41
CA PHE A 175 -5.63 0.55 -8.46
C PHE A 175 -6.92 -0.16 -8.06
N TYR A 176 -7.05 -0.59 -6.80
CA TYR A 176 -8.30 -1.13 -6.28
C TYR A 176 -9.45 -0.12 -6.32
N LEU A 177 -9.21 1.13 -5.93
CA LEU A 177 -10.23 2.20 -5.99
C LEU A 177 -10.63 2.49 -7.45
N TRP A 178 -9.67 2.53 -8.38
CA TRP A 178 -9.95 2.68 -9.79
C TRP A 178 -10.76 1.49 -10.34
N PHE A 179 -10.30 0.25 -10.11
CA PHE A 179 -11.01 -0.97 -10.51
C PHE A 179 -12.45 -1.00 -10.00
N ARG A 180 -12.67 -0.58 -8.77
CA ARG A 180 -14.00 -0.55 -8.13
C ARG A 180 -14.94 0.46 -8.78
N THR A 181 -14.45 1.55 -9.33
CA THR A 181 -15.25 2.60 -9.99
C THR A 181 -15.43 2.39 -11.48
N SER A 182 -14.70 1.45 -12.08
CA SER A 182 -14.79 1.13 -13.49
C SER A 182 -16.05 0.35 -13.82
N ASP A 183 -16.78 0.76 -14.87
CA ASP A 183 -17.97 0.06 -15.35
C ASP A 183 -17.65 -0.93 -16.50
N SER A 184 -16.53 -0.74 -17.20
CA SER A 184 -16.09 -1.52 -18.34
C SER A 184 -15.15 -2.68 -17.96
N TRP A 185 -15.39 -3.87 -18.50
CA TRP A 185 -14.48 -5.02 -18.35
C TRP A 185 -13.10 -4.75 -18.97
N LEU A 186 -13.05 -4.02 -20.08
CA LEU A 186 -11.79 -3.63 -20.70
C LEU A 186 -10.99 -2.73 -19.77
N GLU A 187 -11.62 -1.71 -19.20
CA GLU A 187 -10.97 -0.81 -18.23
C GLU A 187 -10.45 -1.59 -17.02
N ARG A 188 -11.27 -2.49 -16.45
CA ARG A 188 -10.82 -3.36 -15.34
C ARG A 188 -9.61 -4.20 -15.70
N GLY A 189 -9.60 -4.76 -16.91
CA GLY A 189 -8.46 -5.51 -17.45
C GLY A 189 -7.20 -4.65 -17.53
N LEU A 190 -7.32 -3.44 -18.08
CA LEU A 190 -6.22 -2.48 -18.17
C LEU A 190 -5.69 -2.08 -16.79
N VAL A 191 -6.58 -1.84 -15.82
CA VAL A 191 -6.17 -1.53 -14.43
C VAL A 191 -5.34 -2.65 -13.83
N ILE A 192 -5.74 -3.92 -14.04
CA ILE A 192 -4.96 -5.08 -13.55
C ILE A 192 -3.59 -5.12 -14.23
N VAL A 193 -3.53 -4.95 -15.55
CA VAL A 193 -2.26 -4.93 -16.30
C VAL A 193 -1.35 -3.81 -15.80
N PHE A 194 -1.85 -2.59 -15.67
CA PHE A 194 -1.08 -1.46 -15.15
C PHE A 194 -0.60 -1.70 -13.71
N ALA A 195 -1.46 -2.23 -12.84
CA ALA A 195 -1.07 -2.57 -11.47
C ALA A 195 0.07 -3.59 -11.45
N THR A 196 -0.05 -4.66 -12.23
CA THR A 196 0.96 -5.72 -12.32
C THR A 196 2.29 -5.19 -12.86
N LEU A 197 2.25 -4.41 -13.94
CA LEU A 197 3.46 -3.81 -14.52
C LEU A 197 4.12 -2.83 -13.56
N TRP A 198 3.34 -1.95 -12.92
CA TRP A 198 3.86 -0.95 -11.99
C TRP A 198 4.54 -1.58 -10.79
N ILE A 199 3.83 -2.49 -10.10
CA ILE A 199 4.36 -3.19 -8.94
C ILE A 199 5.56 -4.06 -9.33
N GLY A 200 5.46 -4.73 -10.49
CA GLY A 200 6.54 -5.57 -11.04
C GLY A 200 7.80 -4.78 -11.34
N LEU A 201 7.69 -3.62 -12.01
CA LEU A 201 8.86 -2.76 -12.34
C LEU A 201 9.56 -2.24 -11.10
N VAL A 202 8.80 -1.78 -10.08
CA VAL A 202 9.41 -1.35 -8.82
C VAL A 202 10.08 -2.53 -8.10
N SER A 203 9.45 -3.70 -8.11
CA SER A 203 10.00 -4.91 -7.50
C SER A 203 11.31 -5.34 -8.20
N LEU A 204 11.29 -5.36 -9.55
CA LEU A 204 12.46 -5.69 -10.35
C LEU A 204 13.60 -4.70 -10.14
N SER A 205 13.30 -3.40 -10.01
CA SER A 205 14.32 -2.38 -9.75
C SER A 205 15.11 -2.64 -8.46
N ARG A 206 14.47 -3.25 -7.43
CA ARG A 206 15.16 -3.58 -6.17
C ARG A 206 16.18 -4.69 -6.33
N LEU A 207 15.92 -5.65 -7.23
CA LEU A 207 16.84 -6.72 -7.58
C LEU A 207 17.94 -6.19 -8.52
N ALA A 208 17.57 -5.41 -9.54
CA ALA A 208 18.50 -4.81 -10.48
C ALA A 208 19.54 -3.92 -9.80
N LEU A 209 19.17 -3.23 -8.73
CA LEU A 209 20.07 -2.39 -7.92
C LEU A 209 20.84 -3.18 -6.84
N GLY A 210 20.66 -4.49 -6.72
CA GLY A 210 21.29 -5.28 -5.68
C GLY A 210 20.88 -4.88 -4.25
N ALA A 211 19.73 -4.23 -4.11
CA ALA A 211 19.31 -3.68 -2.83
C ALA A 211 18.60 -4.68 -1.92
N HIS A 212 18.08 -5.77 -2.49
CA HIS A 212 17.34 -6.81 -1.80
C HIS A 212 17.56 -8.17 -2.43
N TRP A 213 17.38 -9.21 -1.62
CA TRP A 213 17.32 -10.59 -2.07
C TRP A 213 15.98 -10.87 -2.78
N PRO A 214 15.93 -11.86 -3.71
CA PRO A 214 14.66 -12.29 -4.33
C PRO A 214 13.58 -12.66 -3.31
N SER A 215 13.94 -13.37 -2.24
CA SER A 215 13.00 -13.73 -1.17
C SER A 215 12.47 -12.51 -0.40
N ASP A 216 13.26 -11.43 -0.23
CA ASP A 216 12.79 -10.18 0.39
C ASP A 216 11.69 -9.52 -0.44
N VAL A 217 11.84 -9.57 -1.77
CA VAL A 217 10.87 -9.02 -2.73
C VAL A 217 9.59 -9.85 -2.72
N ILE A 218 9.70 -11.18 -2.77
CA ILE A 218 8.54 -12.09 -2.70
C ILE A 218 7.78 -11.90 -1.38
N ALA A 219 8.52 -11.84 -0.27
CA ALA A 219 7.93 -11.57 1.05
C ALA A 219 7.24 -10.21 1.09
N GLY A 220 7.86 -9.17 0.52
CA GLY A 220 7.29 -7.83 0.43
C GLY A 220 5.98 -7.79 -0.36
N LEU A 221 5.91 -8.48 -1.51
CA LEU A 221 4.68 -8.63 -2.29
C LEU A 221 3.58 -9.32 -1.49
N PHE A 222 3.92 -10.43 -0.83
CA PHE A 222 2.96 -11.20 -0.05
C PHE A 222 2.43 -10.41 1.16
N MET A 223 3.32 -9.81 1.95
CA MET A 223 2.95 -9.01 3.12
C MET A 223 2.16 -7.78 2.73
N GLY A 224 2.56 -7.10 1.63
CA GLY A 224 1.82 -5.98 1.08
C GLY A 224 0.41 -6.36 0.61
N LEU A 225 0.28 -7.50 -0.08
CA LEU A 225 -1.02 -8.01 -0.53
C LEU A 225 -1.93 -8.37 0.66
N LEU A 226 -1.38 -9.02 1.68
CA LEU A 226 -2.12 -9.38 2.89
C LEU A 226 -2.71 -8.13 3.57
N TRP A 227 -1.90 -7.08 3.69
CA TRP A 227 -2.36 -5.81 4.27
C TRP A 227 -3.35 -5.09 3.35
N LEU A 228 -3.14 -5.09 2.04
CA LEU A 228 -4.07 -4.54 1.05
C LEU A 228 -5.44 -5.22 1.14
N ILE A 229 -5.50 -6.55 1.22
CA ILE A 229 -6.74 -7.31 1.40
C ILE A 229 -7.44 -6.88 2.70
N THR A 230 -6.70 -6.72 3.77
CA THR A 230 -7.25 -6.28 5.06
C THR A 230 -7.94 -4.92 4.95
N VAL A 231 -7.24 -3.90 4.44
CA VAL A 231 -7.76 -2.53 4.39
C VAL A 231 -8.89 -2.38 3.37
N THR A 232 -8.82 -3.07 2.24
CA THR A 232 -9.90 -3.06 1.24
C THR A 232 -11.15 -3.79 1.74
N THR A 233 -11.00 -4.89 2.49
CA THR A 233 -12.11 -5.58 3.15
C THR A 233 -12.77 -4.69 4.22
N ALA A 234 -11.97 -3.96 5.01
CA ALA A 234 -12.50 -3.01 5.99
C ALA A 234 -13.32 -1.90 5.30
N LEU A 235 -12.81 -1.35 4.21
CA LEU A 235 -13.52 -0.35 3.41
C LEU A 235 -14.83 -0.91 2.82
N GLN A 236 -14.79 -2.11 2.23
CA GLN A 236 -15.97 -2.76 1.64
C GLN A 236 -17.06 -2.99 2.68
N ARG A 237 -16.73 -3.58 3.84
CA ARG A 237 -17.68 -3.86 4.91
C ARG A 237 -18.33 -2.58 5.44
N ALA A 238 -17.55 -1.54 5.69
CA ALA A 238 -18.08 -0.26 6.16
C ALA A 238 -18.98 0.40 5.11
N THR A 239 -18.58 0.37 3.83
CA THR A 239 -19.39 0.93 2.74
C THR A 239 -20.71 0.18 2.58
N HIS A 240 -20.70 -1.15 2.75
CA HIS A 240 -21.91 -1.96 2.68
C HIS A 240 -22.94 -1.58 3.78
N VAL A 241 -22.47 -1.31 5.00
CA VAL A 241 -23.32 -0.79 6.08
C VAL A 241 -23.95 0.55 5.69
N CYS A 242 -23.17 1.47 5.12
CA CYS A 242 -23.70 2.77 4.68
C CYS A 242 -24.80 2.61 3.61
N HIS A 243 -24.65 1.67 2.68
CA HIS A 243 -25.69 1.42 1.66
C HIS A 243 -26.96 0.78 2.22
N LYS A 244 -26.85 -0.04 3.25
CA LYS A 244 -28.02 -0.64 3.91
C LYS A 244 -28.82 0.37 4.73
N THR A 245 -28.14 1.29 5.43
CA THR A 245 -28.80 2.29 6.29
C THR A 245 -29.39 3.46 5.53
N HIS A 246 -28.85 3.75 4.34
CA HIS A 246 -29.36 4.79 3.43
C HIS A 246 -29.56 4.19 2.03
N PRO A 247 -30.57 3.35 1.81
CA PRO A 247 -30.92 2.92 0.46
C PRO A 247 -31.24 4.20 -0.32
N LYS A 248 -30.51 4.43 -1.44
CA LYS A 248 -30.87 5.52 -2.36
C LYS A 248 -32.35 5.35 -2.63
N SER A 249 -33.18 6.31 -2.19
CA SER A 249 -34.58 6.38 -2.59
C SER A 249 -34.60 6.19 -4.11
N ARG A 250 -35.27 5.15 -4.60
CA ARG A 250 -35.57 4.99 -6.02
C ARG A 250 -36.48 6.17 -6.40
N VAL A 251 -35.89 7.30 -6.66
CA VAL A 251 -36.60 8.43 -7.26
C VAL A 251 -36.74 8.08 -8.73
N ASN A 252 -37.99 7.65 -9.05
CA ASN A 252 -38.69 7.76 -10.31
C ASN A 252 -37.82 7.69 -11.58
N GLN A 253 -37.74 6.50 -12.18
CA GLN A 253 -37.71 6.43 -13.62
C GLN A 253 -39.12 6.84 -14.13
N PRO A 254 -39.27 7.88 -14.94
CA PRO A 254 -40.52 8.09 -15.67
C PRO A 254 -40.72 6.92 -16.65
N GLN A 255 -41.92 6.40 -16.64
CA GLN A 255 -42.45 5.41 -17.61
C GLN A 255 -42.40 5.96 -19.02
#